data_458822e62fbbb6e7ed7985d269e15b91
#
_entry.id   458822e62fbbb6e7ed7985d269e15b91
#
_cell.length_a   1.000
_cell.length_b   1.000
_cell.length_c   1.000
_cell.angle_alpha   90.00
_cell.angle_beta   90.00
_cell.angle_gamma   90.00
#
_symmetry.space_group_name_H-M   'P 1'
#
loop_
_entity.id
_entity.type
_entity.pdbx_description
1 polymer ?
#
loop_
_entity_poly.entity_id
_entity_poly.type
_entity_poly.pdbx_seq_one_letter_code
_entity_poly.pdbx_strand_id
1 'polypeptide(L)'
;GGGALGQIIKDSGLGTFMAEGLAKTAIPIIILPLLISTAMRFIQGSGTVAMTTAASITAPIIAASGVSPILGAVACCVGSLFFGYFNDSYFWVVNRTLGVSEAKDQLRIWSVTSTVAWAVGVVEVLILNIFM
;
A
#
# COMPACT_ATOMS: atom_id res chain seq x y z
N GLY A 1 -10.14 11.39 -8.38
CA GLY A 1 -8.73 11.78 -8.30
C GLY A 1 -7.75 10.72 -8.73
N GLY A 2 -7.72 9.52 -8.12
CA GLY A 2 -6.69 8.51 -8.35
C GLY A 2 -6.58 8.05 -9.81
N GLY A 3 -7.69 7.84 -10.49
CA GLY A 3 -7.70 7.45 -11.90
C GLY A 3 -7.11 8.50 -12.83
N ALA A 4 -7.40 9.78 -12.59
CA ALA A 4 -6.85 10.89 -13.37
C ALA A 4 -5.32 10.99 -13.15
N LEU A 5 -4.86 10.85 -11.91
CA LEU A 5 -3.44 10.83 -11.59
C LEU A 5 -2.71 9.66 -12.28
N GLY A 6 -3.29 8.48 -12.24
CA GLY A 6 -2.75 7.30 -12.93
C GLY A 6 -2.63 7.50 -14.43
N GLN A 7 -3.62 8.14 -15.06
CA GLN A 7 -3.59 8.47 -16.49
C GLN A 7 -2.49 9.48 -16.82
N ILE A 8 -2.32 10.52 -15.99
CA ILE A 8 -1.25 11.51 -16.18
C ILE A 8 0.12 10.84 -16.08
N ILE A 9 0.32 9.97 -15.12
CA ILE A 9 1.59 9.22 -14.95
C ILE A 9 1.85 8.33 -16.15
N LYS A 10 0.83 7.63 -16.66
CA LYS A 10 0.94 6.82 -17.87
C LYS A 10 1.31 7.66 -19.10
N ASP A 11 0.61 8.78 -19.31
CA ASP A 11 0.81 9.63 -20.48
C ASP A 11 2.15 10.38 -20.44
N SER A 12 2.67 10.68 -19.25
CA SER A 12 3.97 11.36 -19.09
C SER A 12 5.18 10.44 -19.32
N GLY A 13 4.99 9.12 -19.42
CA GLY A 13 6.07 8.15 -19.52
C GLY A 13 6.83 7.92 -18.22
N LEU A 14 6.41 8.54 -17.11
CA LEU A 14 7.04 8.39 -15.80
C LEU A 14 7.00 6.94 -15.31
N GLY A 15 5.88 6.25 -15.55
CA GLY A 15 5.74 4.83 -15.21
C GLY A 15 6.79 3.96 -15.88
N THR A 16 7.00 4.12 -17.19
CA THR A 16 8.01 3.39 -17.95
C THR A 16 9.42 3.72 -17.46
N PHE A 17 9.71 5.01 -17.24
CA PHE A 17 10.99 5.46 -16.69
C PHE A 17 11.29 4.83 -15.33
N MET A 18 10.33 4.80 -14.42
CA MET A 18 10.48 4.19 -13.10
C MET A 18 10.66 2.68 -13.20
N ALA A 19 9.91 1.99 -14.08
CA ALA A 19 10.04 0.56 -14.30
C ALA A 19 11.44 0.20 -14.83
N GLU A 20 11.96 0.95 -15.78
CA GLU A 20 13.30 0.76 -16.33
C GLU A 20 14.39 1.05 -15.28
N GLY A 21 14.21 2.10 -14.47
CA GLY A 21 15.12 2.44 -13.38
C GLY A 21 15.17 1.34 -12.31
N LEU A 22 14.03 0.79 -11.93
CA LEU A 22 13.93 -0.30 -10.95
C LEU A 22 14.45 -1.62 -11.51
N ALA A 23 14.26 -1.89 -12.80
CA ALA A 23 14.80 -3.09 -13.44
C ALA A 23 16.33 -3.15 -13.43
N LYS A 24 16.99 -2.00 -13.36
CA LYS A 24 18.47 -1.90 -13.24
C LYS A 24 18.96 -2.09 -11.81
N THR A 25 18.07 -2.10 -10.83
CA THR A 25 18.38 -2.33 -9.41
C THR A 25 18.05 -3.76 -9.03
N ALA A 26 18.65 -4.27 -7.97
CA ALA A 26 18.34 -5.60 -7.43
C ALA A 26 17.02 -5.65 -6.65
N ILE A 27 16.31 -4.52 -6.53
CA ILE A 27 15.05 -4.40 -5.78
C ILE A 27 13.90 -4.96 -6.64
N PRO A 28 13.11 -5.92 -6.13
CA PRO A 28 11.92 -6.39 -6.83
C PRO A 28 10.93 -5.26 -7.09
N ILE A 29 10.38 -5.20 -8.30
CA ILE A 29 9.42 -4.16 -8.70
C ILE A 29 8.15 -4.19 -7.83
N ILE A 30 7.78 -5.36 -7.31
CA ILE A 30 6.62 -5.53 -6.43
C ILE A 30 6.72 -4.70 -5.13
N ILE A 31 7.91 -4.31 -4.72
CA ILE A 31 8.10 -3.44 -3.55
C ILE A 31 7.53 -2.04 -3.80
N LEU A 32 7.50 -1.57 -5.03
CA LEU A 32 7.03 -0.23 -5.35
C LEU A 32 5.55 0.00 -4.98
N PRO A 33 4.58 -0.81 -5.45
CA PRO A 33 3.19 -0.63 -5.02
C PRO A 33 3.00 -0.79 -3.51
N LEU A 34 3.75 -1.68 -2.90
CA LEU A 34 3.75 -1.88 -1.46
C LEU A 34 4.22 -0.62 -0.71
N LEU A 35 5.34 -0.03 -1.11
CA LEU A 35 5.89 1.18 -0.48
C LEU A 35 5.00 2.40 -0.68
N ILE A 36 4.49 2.61 -1.89
CA ILE A 36 3.62 3.75 -2.19
C ILE A 36 2.33 3.66 -1.38
N SER A 37 1.71 2.47 -1.34
CA SER A 37 0.49 2.27 -0.56
C SER A 37 0.74 2.45 0.93
N THR A 38 1.84 1.94 1.46
CA THR A 38 2.24 2.10 2.87
C THR A 38 2.47 3.58 3.21
N ALA A 39 3.19 4.32 2.38
CA ALA A 39 3.42 5.75 2.57
C ALA A 39 2.12 6.56 2.53
N MET A 40 1.27 6.29 1.54
CA MET A 40 -0.03 6.93 1.42
C MET A 40 -0.93 6.64 2.61
N ARG A 41 -0.94 5.40 3.10
CA ARG A 41 -1.68 5.01 4.29
C ARG A 41 -1.23 5.81 5.52
N PHE A 42 0.06 5.92 5.72
CA PHE A 42 0.63 6.65 6.86
C PHE A 42 0.31 8.15 6.80
N ILE A 43 0.43 8.76 5.62
CA ILE A 43 0.25 10.21 5.46
C ILE A 43 -1.23 10.61 5.61
N GLN A 44 -2.15 9.91 4.96
CA GLN A 44 -3.55 10.35 4.87
C GLN A 44 -4.53 9.54 5.72
N GLY A 45 -4.15 8.37 6.18
CA GLY A 45 -4.92 7.55 7.12
C GLY A 45 -6.03 6.68 6.52
N SER A 46 -6.46 6.89 5.28
CA SER A 46 -7.50 6.07 4.64
C SER A 46 -6.88 4.90 3.88
N GLY A 47 -7.21 3.67 4.29
CA GLY A 47 -6.77 2.47 3.59
C GLY A 47 -7.29 2.38 2.15
N THR A 48 -8.56 2.69 1.94
CA THR A 48 -9.17 2.68 0.60
C THR A 48 -8.50 3.66 -0.35
N VAL A 49 -8.24 4.88 0.09
CA VAL A 49 -7.57 5.89 -0.73
C VAL A 49 -6.11 5.51 -0.96
N ALA A 50 -5.43 4.96 0.05
CA ALA A 50 -4.05 4.51 -0.09
C ALA A 50 -3.89 3.44 -1.18
N MET A 51 -4.68 2.36 -1.11
CA MET A 51 -4.58 1.27 -2.08
C MET A 51 -5.01 1.70 -3.49
N THR A 52 -6.08 2.49 -3.64
CA THR A 52 -6.55 2.92 -4.96
C THR A 52 -5.61 3.92 -5.61
N THR A 53 -5.03 4.83 -4.84
CA THR A 53 -4.03 5.78 -5.35
C THR A 53 -2.74 5.04 -5.73
N ALA A 54 -2.25 4.15 -4.88
CA ALA A 54 -1.08 3.35 -5.17
C ALA A 54 -1.28 2.49 -6.43
N ALA A 55 -2.43 1.85 -6.57
CA ALA A 55 -2.77 1.06 -7.75
C ALA A 55 -2.77 1.93 -9.02
N SER A 56 -3.37 3.11 -8.96
CA SER A 56 -3.42 4.04 -10.10
C SER A 56 -2.02 4.49 -10.55
N ILE A 57 -1.13 4.74 -9.60
CA ILE A 57 0.26 5.15 -9.87
C ILE A 57 1.08 3.99 -10.43
N THR A 58 0.94 2.81 -9.85
CA THR A 58 1.83 1.69 -10.14
C THR A 58 1.35 0.77 -11.26
N ALA A 59 0.07 0.81 -11.62
CA ALA A 59 -0.49 -0.04 -12.67
C ALA A 59 0.31 0.02 -13.99
N PRO A 60 0.64 1.20 -14.55
CA PRO A 60 1.45 1.25 -15.77
C PRO A 60 2.86 0.71 -15.59
N ILE A 61 3.43 0.85 -14.41
CA ILE A 61 4.77 0.33 -14.08
C ILE A 61 4.75 -1.20 -14.03
N ILE A 62 3.77 -1.76 -13.34
CA ILE A 62 3.56 -3.22 -13.24
C ILE A 62 3.31 -3.82 -14.62
N ALA A 63 2.46 -3.18 -15.43
CA ALA A 63 2.16 -3.63 -16.79
C ALA A 63 3.40 -3.67 -17.68
N ALA A 64 4.30 -2.69 -17.54
CA ALA A 64 5.54 -2.62 -18.32
C ALA A 64 6.63 -3.60 -17.82
N SER A 65 6.55 -4.06 -16.59
CA SER A 65 7.60 -4.88 -15.94
C SER A 65 7.45 -6.39 -16.15
N GLY A 66 6.28 -6.86 -16.59
CA GLY A 66 5.96 -8.27 -16.67
C GLY A 66 5.59 -8.94 -15.34
N VAL A 67 5.51 -8.17 -14.25
CA VAL A 67 5.00 -8.67 -12.96
C VAL A 67 3.50 -8.88 -13.05
N SER A 68 2.98 -9.91 -12.37
CA SER A 68 1.55 -10.18 -12.34
C SER A 68 0.76 -8.96 -11.84
N PRO A 69 -0.22 -8.46 -12.60
CA PRO A 69 -1.10 -7.37 -12.15
C PRO A 69 -1.88 -7.71 -10.87
N ILE A 70 -2.21 -8.99 -10.70
CA ILE A 70 -2.90 -9.49 -9.49
C ILE A 70 -2.00 -9.30 -8.28
N LEU A 71 -0.73 -9.67 -8.40
CA LEU A 71 0.23 -9.50 -7.31
C LEU A 71 0.47 -8.02 -7.00
N GLY A 72 0.52 -7.17 -8.02
CA GLY A 72 0.59 -5.71 -7.85
C GLY A 72 -0.60 -5.15 -7.06
N ALA A 73 -1.81 -5.61 -7.37
CA ALA A 73 -3.02 -5.22 -6.63
C ALA A 73 -2.97 -5.71 -5.17
N VAL A 74 -2.56 -6.95 -4.94
CA VAL A 74 -2.38 -7.51 -3.58
C VAL A 74 -1.37 -6.68 -2.78
N ALA A 75 -0.26 -6.30 -3.39
CA ALA A 75 0.76 -5.46 -2.74
C ALA A 75 0.19 -4.08 -2.33
N CYS A 76 -0.65 -3.45 -3.18
CA CYS A 76 -1.34 -2.22 -2.82
C CYS A 76 -2.28 -2.41 -1.63
N CYS A 77 -3.03 -3.50 -1.59
CA CYS A 77 -3.93 -3.83 -0.48
C CYS A 77 -3.15 -4.05 0.82
N VAL A 78 -2.08 -4.82 0.77
CA VAL A 78 -1.20 -5.07 1.93
C VAL A 78 -0.58 -3.78 2.46
N GLY A 79 -0.06 -2.93 1.58
CA GLY A 79 0.49 -1.63 1.97
C GLY A 79 -0.52 -0.76 2.70
N SER A 80 -1.80 -0.84 2.33
CA SER A 80 -2.88 -0.07 2.96
C SER A 80 -3.23 -0.52 4.38
N LEU A 81 -2.71 -1.64 4.86
CA LEU A 81 -2.90 -2.12 6.23
C LEU A 81 -1.96 -1.47 7.24
N PHE A 82 -0.92 -0.78 6.78
CA PHE A 82 0.10 -0.20 7.65
C PHE A 82 -0.51 0.72 8.71
N PHE A 83 0.13 0.79 9.82
CA PHE A 83 -0.10 1.58 11.03
C PHE A 83 -1.28 2.58 10.95
N GLY A 84 -2.48 2.14 11.32
CA GLY A 84 -3.64 3.02 11.47
C GLY A 84 -3.56 3.77 12.81
N TYR A 85 -3.76 5.09 12.78
CA TYR A 85 -3.73 5.93 13.98
C TYR A 85 -4.81 7.01 13.91
N PHE A 86 -4.65 8.13 14.58
CA PHE A 86 -5.69 9.16 14.75
C PHE A 86 -6.27 9.73 13.46
N ASN A 87 -5.57 9.65 12.34
CA ASN A 87 -6.01 10.10 11.04
C ASN A 87 -6.90 9.08 10.31
N ASP A 88 -7.05 7.87 10.87
CA ASP A 88 -7.88 6.81 10.33
C ASP A 88 -9.26 6.83 10.98
N SER A 89 -10.31 7.02 10.19
CA SER A 89 -11.69 7.00 10.68
C SER A 89 -12.05 5.67 11.37
N TYR A 90 -11.51 4.57 10.87
CA TYR A 90 -11.78 3.25 11.41
C TYR A 90 -11.13 3.03 12.79
N PHE A 91 -9.99 3.68 13.04
CA PHE A 91 -9.38 3.73 14.37
C PHE A 91 -10.38 4.18 15.43
N TRP A 92 -11.13 5.25 15.17
CA TRP A 92 -12.12 5.77 16.10
C TRP A 92 -13.34 4.87 16.25
N VAL A 93 -13.80 4.26 15.14
CA VAL A 93 -14.93 3.33 15.18
C VAL A 93 -14.61 2.13 16.07
N VAL A 94 -13.48 1.49 15.87
CA VAL A 94 -13.07 0.31 16.66
C VAL A 94 -12.92 0.65 18.13
N ASN A 95 -12.17 1.71 18.44
CA ASN A 95 -11.92 2.07 19.84
C ASN A 95 -13.18 2.49 20.59
N ARG A 96 -14.09 3.21 19.93
CA ARG A 96 -15.39 3.56 20.53
C ARG A 96 -16.28 2.36 20.76
N THR A 97 -16.32 1.44 19.81
CA THR A 97 -17.10 0.19 19.92
C THR A 97 -16.60 -0.69 21.07
N LEU A 98 -15.29 -0.72 21.28
CA LEU A 98 -14.67 -1.47 22.39
C LEU A 98 -14.68 -0.70 23.72
N GLY A 99 -15.11 0.55 23.74
CA GLY A 99 -15.14 1.38 24.95
C GLY A 99 -13.76 1.80 25.45
N VAL A 100 -12.75 1.83 24.59
CA VAL A 100 -11.37 2.19 24.94
C VAL A 100 -11.21 3.70 24.82
N SER A 101 -10.82 4.36 25.92
CA SER A 101 -10.68 5.81 26.01
C SER A 101 -9.23 6.30 26.09
N GLU A 102 -8.32 5.48 26.61
CA GLU A 102 -6.92 5.87 26.73
C GLU A 102 -6.16 5.73 25.41
N ALA A 103 -5.45 6.79 25.01
CA ALA A 103 -4.73 6.86 23.74
C ALA A 103 -3.70 5.72 23.58
N LYS A 104 -3.03 5.34 24.66
CA LYS A 104 -2.06 4.25 24.65
C LYS A 104 -2.69 2.91 24.30
N ASP A 105 -3.84 2.62 24.89
CA ASP A 105 -4.57 1.37 24.63
C ASP A 105 -5.23 1.38 23.25
N GLN A 106 -5.72 2.52 22.81
CA GLN A 106 -6.24 2.71 21.46
C GLN A 106 -5.19 2.40 20.40
N LEU A 107 -3.99 2.94 20.54
CA LEU A 107 -2.88 2.65 19.64
C LEU A 107 -2.45 1.19 19.70
N ARG A 108 -2.43 0.61 20.89
CA ARG A 108 -2.05 -0.80 21.07
C ARG A 108 -3.05 -1.74 20.39
N ILE A 109 -4.32 -1.49 20.52
CA ILE A 109 -5.37 -2.36 19.99
C ILE A 109 -5.43 -2.28 18.47
N TRP A 110 -5.41 -1.09 17.90
CA TRP A 110 -5.58 -0.93 16.45
C TRP A 110 -4.26 -0.78 15.70
N SER A 111 -3.41 0.14 16.09
CA SER A 111 -2.19 0.45 15.34
C SER A 111 -1.18 -0.69 15.36
N VAL A 112 -1.00 -1.35 16.49
CA VAL A 112 -0.11 -2.51 16.59
C VAL A 112 -0.68 -3.68 15.80
N THR A 113 -1.97 -3.95 15.92
CA THR A 113 -2.63 -5.05 15.21
C THR A 113 -2.56 -4.85 13.70
N SER A 114 -2.85 -3.65 13.21
CA SER A 114 -2.75 -3.34 11.78
C SER A 114 -1.32 -3.45 11.26
N THR A 115 -0.34 -3.04 12.05
CA THR A 115 1.08 -3.16 11.69
C THR A 115 1.53 -4.62 11.63
N VAL A 116 1.08 -5.48 12.53
CA VAL A 116 1.35 -6.91 12.49
C VAL A 116 0.74 -7.54 11.22
N ALA A 117 -0.51 -7.21 10.91
CA ALA A 117 -1.15 -7.67 9.68
C ALA A 117 -0.39 -7.21 8.41
N TRP A 118 0.06 -5.97 8.41
CA TRP A 118 0.91 -5.44 7.34
C TRP A 118 2.23 -6.23 7.21
N ALA A 119 2.93 -6.47 8.32
CA ALA A 119 4.20 -7.19 8.30
C ALA A 119 4.06 -8.63 7.77
N VAL A 120 3.02 -9.33 8.19
CA VAL A 120 2.70 -10.67 7.67
C VAL A 120 2.39 -10.62 6.18
N GLY A 121 1.56 -9.66 5.76
CA GLY A 121 1.20 -9.49 4.34
C GLY A 121 2.41 -9.13 3.47
N VAL A 122 3.35 -8.34 3.97
CA VAL A 122 4.63 -8.05 3.26
C VAL A 122 5.40 -9.34 2.99
N VAL A 123 5.54 -10.19 4.01
CA VAL A 123 6.23 -11.48 3.85
C VAL A 123 5.50 -12.35 2.83
N GLU A 124 4.17 -12.42 2.88
CA GLU A 124 3.37 -13.17 1.92
C GLU A 124 3.55 -12.66 0.48
N VAL A 125 3.51 -11.36 0.27
CA VAL A 125 3.73 -10.75 -1.06
C VAL A 125 5.10 -11.09 -1.61
N LEU A 126 6.14 -11.03 -0.78
CA LEU A 126 7.51 -11.38 -1.18
C LEU A 126 7.64 -12.86 -1.53
N ILE A 127 7.00 -13.74 -0.76
CA ILE A 127 6.97 -15.18 -1.06
C ILE A 127 6.23 -15.44 -2.38
N LEU A 128 5.05 -14.85 -2.57
CA LEU A 128 4.28 -15.00 -3.79
C LEU A 128 5.02 -14.46 -5.02
N ASN A 129 5.79 -13.41 -4.87
CA ASN A 129 6.61 -12.84 -5.94
C ASN A 129 7.69 -13.83 -6.44
N ILE A 130 8.16 -14.72 -5.59
CA ILE A 130 9.11 -15.77 -5.98
C ILE A 130 8.42 -16.86 -6.83
N PHE A 131 7.17 -17.17 -6.53
CA PHE A 131 6.39 -18.24 -7.20
C PHE A 131 5.55 -17.74 -8.38
N MET A 132 5.28 -16.49 -8.46
CA MET A 132 4.52 -15.83 -9.53
C MET A 132 5.43 -14.95 -10.37
#